data_d2fd260f47d8369538805c07c0f88068
#
_entry.id   d2fd260f47d8369538805c07c0f88068
#
_cell.length_a   1.000
_cell.length_b   1.000
_cell.length_c   1.000
_cell.angle_alpha   90.00
_cell.angle_beta   90.00
_cell.angle_gamma   90.00
#
_symmetry.space_group_name_H-M   'P 1'
#
loop_
_entity.id
_entity.type
_entity.pdbx_description
1 polymer ?
#
loop_
_entity_poly.entity_id
_entity_poly.type
_entity_poly.pdbx_seq_one_letter_code
_entity_poly.pdbx_strand_id
1 'polypeptide(L)'
;LAAVNEEKLRDFGDPEIATRIAQYELAYRMQASVPELTDLSDEPESTFAEYGPGSRRKGSYAYNCIMARRLCERDVRFVQLFHMGWDQHKTLPKQIKGQCSDTDQPTAALIADLKRRGMLEDTLVVWGGEFGRTVYSQGTLTKTNYGRDHHPRCFSIFMAGARVQPGMTYGATDDHCYNVTENPVHVHDLHATMLHLLGIDHERLTFK
;
A
#
# COMPACT_ATOMS: atom_id res chain seq x y z
N LEU A 1 22.70 10.83 25.32
CA LEU A 1 22.13 11.57 24.18
C LEU A 1 20.89 12.35 24.60
N ALA A 2 19.88 11.74 25.27
CA ALA A 2 18.65 12.43 25.67
C ALA A 2 18.95 13.69 26.54
N ALA A 3 19.80 13.56 27.58
CA ALA A 3 20.17 14.69 28.44
C ALA A 3 20.85 15.84 27.67
N VAL A 4 21.73 15.54 26.71
CA VAL A 4 22.38 16.57 25.88
C VAL A 4 21.38 17.25 24.93
N ASN A 5 20.42 16.49 24.42
CA ASN A 5 19.37 17.01 23.57
C ASN A 5 18.41 17.92 24.34
N GLU A 6 18.05 17.55 25.59
CA GLU A 6 17.22 18.37 26.47
C GLU A 6 17.92 19.67 26.91
N GLU A 7 19.23 19.62 27.10
CA GLU A 7 20.04 20.81 27.39
C GLU A 7 20.02 21.79 26.23
N LYS A 8 20.26 21.29 25.01
CA LYS A 8 20.19 22.11 23.77
C LYS A 8 18.79 22.67 23.52
N LEU A 9 17.74 21.89 23.74
CA LEU A 9 16.36 22.36 23.61
C LEU A 9 16.05 23.52 24.59
N ARG A 10 16.58 23.44 25.81
CA ARG A 10 16.45 24.53 26.81
C ARG A 10 17.20 25.80 26.39
N ASP A 11 18.39 25.65 25.81
CA ASP A 11 19.25 26.77 25.45
C ASP A 11 18.75 27.53 24.21
N PHE A 12 18.15 26.82 23.24
CA PHE A 12 17.73 27.41 21.99
C PHE A 12 16.22 27.68 21.88
N GLY A 13 15.39 26.99 22.67
CA GLY A 13 13.93 27.23 22.76
C GLY A 13 13.14 26.99 21.48
N ASP A 14 13.75 26.39 20.43
CA ASP A 14 13.11 26.17 19.14
C ASP A 14 12.30 24.86 19.14
N PRO A 15 10.98 24.92 18.90
CA PRO A 15 10.11 23.72 18.84
C PRO A 15 10.53 22.71 17.77
N GLU A 16 11.18 23.14 16.68
CA GLU A 16 11.72 22.23 15.66
C GLU A 16 12.79 21.29 16.23
N ILE A 17 13.57 21.73 17.20
CA ILE A 17 14.60 20.89 17.83
C ILE A 17 13.94 19.69 18.51
N ALA A 18 12.85 19.89 19.24
CA ALA A 18 12.10 18.81 19.90
C ALA A 18 11.57 17.79 18.87
N THR A 19 11.02 18.27 17.77
CA THR A 19 10.53 17.43 16.67
C THR A 19 11.67 16.62 16.05
N ARG A 20 12.82 17.22 15.79
CA ARG A 20 14.00 16.52 15.24
C ARG A 20 14.55 15.48 16.19
N ILE A 21 14.61 15.80 17.49
CA ILE A 21 15.05 14.84 18.53
C ILE A 21 14.12 13.61 18.52
N ALA A 22 12.80 13.83 18.52
CA ALA A 22 11.83 12.75 18.47
C ALA A 22 11.95 11.90 17.20
N GLN A 23 12.22 12.52 16.04
CA GLN A 23 12.47 11.83 14.79
C GLN A 23 13.75 10.96 14.83
N TYR A 24 14.84 11.47 15.39
CA TYR A 24 16.08 10.70 15.52
C TYR A 24 15.95 9.56 16.53
N GLU A 25 15.25 9.76 17.62
CA GLU A 25 14.97 8.70 18.60
C GLU A 25 14.09 7.61 17.99
N LEU A 26 13.07 7.99 17.21
CA LEU A 26 12.25 7.05 16.47
C LEU A 26 13.09 6.27 15.46
N ALA A 27 13.92 6.95 14.67
CA ALA A 27 14.81 6.30 13.68
C ALA A 27 15.78 5.33 14.36
N TYR A 28 16.34 5.68 15.52
CA TYR A 28 17.21 4.79 16.30
C TYR A 28 16.48 3.53 16.80
N ARG A 29 15.26 3.70 17.33
CA ARG A 29 14.42 2.55 17.76
C ARG A 29 14.08 1.65 16.58
N MET A 30 13.76 2.23 15.44
CA MET A 30 13.52 1.47 14.20
C MET A 30 14.75 0.67 13.78
N GLN A 31 15.94 1.29 13.78
CA GLN A 31 17.19 0.58 13.43
C GLN A 31 17.49 -0.59 14.39
N ALA A 32 17.25 -0.43 15.66
CA ALA A 32 17.46 -1.49 16.65
C ALA A 32 16.47 -2.67 16.44
N SER A 33 15.27 -2.42 15.96
CA SER A 33 14.23 -3.43 15.73
C SER A 33 14.29 -4.10 14.34
N VAL A 34 15.04 -3.54 13.38
CA VAL A 34 15.13 -4.07 12.01
C VAL A 34 15.62 -5.52 11.92
N PRO A 35 16.68 -5.94 12.65
CA PRO A 35 17.12 -7.33 12.60
C PRO A 35 16.02 -8.32 13.01
N GLU A 36 15.33 -8.04 14.12
CA GLU A 36 14.22 -8.86 14.61
C GLU A 36 13.03 -8.85 13.65
N LEU A 37 12.69 -7.70 13.08
CA LEU A 37 11.63 -7.56 12.11
C LEU A 37 11.89 -8.42 10.86
N THR A 38 13.13 -8.41 10.37
CA THR A 38 13.51 -9.08 9.11
C THR A 38 13.86 -10.55 9.27
N ASP A 39 14.02 -11.03 10.48
CA ASP A 39 14.16 -12.44 10.78
C ASP A 39 12.79 -13.13 10.72
N LEU A 40 12.61 -13.97 9.72
CA LEU A 40 11.39 -14.76 9.52
C LEU A 40 11.51 -16.20 10.06
N SER A 41 12.53 -16.51 10.84
CA SER A 41 12.76 -17.86 11.39
C SER A 41 11.67 -18.30 12.37
N ASP A 42 10.95 -17.35 12.96
CA ASP A 42 9.82 -17.55 13.86
C ASP A 42 8.47 -17.76 13.13
N GLU A 43 8.43 -17.53 11.82
CA GLU A 43 7.21 -17.74 11.04
C GLU A 43 6.98 -19.23 10.74
N PRO A 44 5.76 -19.73 10.96
CA PRO A 44 5.44 -21.13 10.65
C PRO A 44 5.43 -21.38 9.13
N GLU A 45 5.69 -22.63 8.74
CA GLU A 45 5.66 -23.04 7.32
C GLU A 45 4.33 -22.71 6.63
N SER A 46 3.23 -22.73 7.37
CA SER A 46 1.92 -22.36 6.87
C SER A 46 1.85 -20.91 6.38
N THR A 47 2.54 -19.96 7.04
CA THR A 47 2.65 -18.58 6.58
C THR A 47 3.28 -18.53 5.19
N PHE A 48 4.41 -19.19 4.99
CA PHE A 48 5.07 -19.17 3.69
C PHE A 48 4.25 -19.84 2.60
N ALA A 49 3.54 -20.91 2.92
CA ALA A 49 2.64 -21.57 1.99
C ALA A 49 1.45 -20.68 1.61
N GLU A 50 0.88 -19.95 2.57
CA GLU A 50 -0.25 -19.03 2.37
C GLU A 50 0.14 -17.85 1.49
N TYR A 51 1.27 -17.19 1.79
CA TYR A 51 1.77 -16.05 1.00
C TYR A 51 2.36 -16.47 -0.36
N GLY A 52 2.61 -17.76 -0.56
CA GLY A 52 2.93 -18.36 -1.84
C GLY A 52 4.39 -18.29 -2.27
N PRO A 53 4.66 -18.61 -3.54
CA PRO A 53 6.01 -18.65 -4.08
C PRO A 53 6.75 -17.33 -3.92
N GLY A 54 7.97 -17.39 -3.47
CA GLY A 54 8.79 -16.18 -3.25
C GLY A 54 8.67 -15.58 -1.85
N SER A 55 7.74 -16.03 -1.00
CA SER A 55 7.56 -15.51 0.36
C SER A 55 8.83 -15.55 1.24
N ARG A 56 9.76 -16.45 0.95
CA ARG A 56 11.08 -16.51 1.60
C ARG A 56 12.16 -15.67 0.91
N ARG A 57 11.90 -15.21 -0.31
CA ARG A 57 12.88 -14.45 -1.09
C ARG A 57 12.80 -12.97 -0.74
N LYS A 58 13.83 -12.45 -0.08
CA LYS A 58 13.93 -11.02 0.25
C LYS A 58 13.71 -10.14 -0.99
N GLY A 59 12.87 -9.13 -0.83
CA GLY A 59 12.54 -8.18 -1.89
C GLY A 59 11.47 -8.66 -2.89
N SER A 60 10.95 -9.89 -2.78
CA SER A 60 9.75 -10.28 -3.51
C SER A 60 8.52 -9.59 -2.93
N TYR A 61 7.47 -9.45 -3.72
CA TYR A 61 6.21 -8.87 -3.24
C TYR A 61 5.60 -9.71 -2.10
N ALA A 62 5.64 -11.03 -2.20
CA ALA A 62 5.18 -11.93 -1.15
C ALA A 62 5.95 -11.76 0.17
N TYR A 63 7.28 -11.66 0.11
CA TYR A 63 8.10 -11.34 1.27
C TYR A 63 7.74 -9.98 1.86
N ASN A 64 7.57 -8.97 1.01
CA ASN A 64 7.22 -7.62 1.44
C ASN A 64 5.81 -7.56 2.08
N CYS A 65 4.86 -8.39 1.65
CA CYS A 65 3.56 -8.52 2.29
C CYS A 65 3.68 -9.08 3.73
N ILE A 66 4.52 -10.09 3.96
CA ILE A 66 4.81 -10.58 5.32
C ILE A 66 5.45 -9.47 6.16
N MET A 67 6.40 -8.73 5.58
CA MET A 67 7.04 -7.60 6.28
C MET A 67 6.04 -6.50 6.62
N ALA A 68 5.09 -6.19 5.73
CA ALA A 68 4.04 -5.21 5.99
C ALA A 68 3.18 -5.62 7.19
N ARG A 69 2.76 -6.88 7.26
CA ARG A 69 2.03 -7.41 8.42
C ARG A 69 2.84 -7.28 9.71
N ARG A 70 4.14 -7.69 9.69
CA ARG A 70 5.03 -7.58 10.86
C ARG A 70 5.29 -6.14 11.29
N LEU A 71 5.32 -5.20 10.35
CA LEU A 71 5.39 -3.77 10.65
C LEU A 71 4.12 -3.26 11.35
N CYS A 72 2.95 -3.68 10.86
CA CYS A 72 1.67 -3.34 11.51
C CYS A 72 1.57 -3.93 12.93
N GLU A 73 2.09 -5.14 13.17
CA GLU A 73 2.17 -5.75 14.52
C GLU A 73 3.04 -4.94 15.49
N ARG A 74 3.90 -4.06 14.96
CA ARG A 74 4.78 -3.15 15.72
C ARG A 74 4.33 -1.70 15.71
N ASP A 75 3.04 -1.49 15.47
CA ASP A 75 2.41 -0.16 15.47
C ASP A 75 2.99 0.82 14.44
N VAL A 76 3.58 0.33 13.34
CA VAL A 76 3.96 1.18 12.21
C VAL A 76 2.68 1.59 11.49
N ARG A 77 2.34 2.87 11.58
CA ARG A 77 1.05 3.39 11.15
C ARG A 77 0.86 3.51 9.63
N PHE A 78 1.95 3.61 8.87
CA PHE A 78 1.88 3.71 7.42
C PHE A 78 2.94 2.82 6.78
N VAL A 79 2.49 1.87 5.97
CA VAL A 79 3.35 0.95 5.22
C VAL A 79 2.98 1.03 3.76
N GLN A 80 3.95 1.26 2.91
CA GLN A 80 3.75 1.32 1.46
C GLN A 80 4.57 0.25 0.77
N LEU A 81 3.91 -0.57 -0.03
CA LEU A 81 4.51 -1.59 -0.87
C LEU A 81 4.46 -1.15 -2.34
N PHE A 82 5.57 -1.33 -3.03
CA PHE A 82 5.65 -1.09 -4.47
C PHE A 82 5.87 -2.40 -5.20
N HIS A 83 5.12 -2.59 -6.27
CA HIS A 83 5.34 -3.66 -7.23
C HIS A 83 5.46 -3.07 -8.63
N MET A 84 6.61 -3.29 -9.25
CA MET A 84 6.93 -2.71 -10.56
C MET A 84 6.37 -3.55 -11.72
N GLY A 85 6.34 -2.96 -12.91
CA GLY A 85 6.10 -3.71 -14.14
C GLY A 85 4.67 -3.68 -14.64
N TRP A 86 3.84 -2.74 -14.19
CA TRP A 86 2.46 -2.57 -14.63
C TRP A 86 2.30 -1.62 -15.84
N ASP A 87 3.41 -1.15 -16.40
CA ASP A 87 3.45 -0.21 -17.54
C ASP A 87 3.58 -0.93 -18.88
N GLN A 88 2.56 -1.72 -19.23
CA GLN A 88 2.59 -2.57 -20.42
C GLN A 88 2.10 -1.83 -21.67
N HIS A 89 2.98 -1.07 -22.30
CA HIS A 89 2.73 -0.45 -23.61
C HIS A 89 2.83 -1.44 -24.80
N LYS A 90 3.31 -2.64 -24.56
CA LYS A 90 3.41 -3.76 -25.48
C LYS A 90 3.49 -5.08 -24.71
N THR A 91 3.25 -6.18 -25.38
CA THR A 91 3.32 -7.55 -24.80
C THR A 91 2.47 -7.76 -23.56
N LEU A 92 1.41 -6.95 -23.36
CA LEU A 92 0.50 -7.02 -22.22
C LEU A 92 -0.02 -8.44 -21.94
N PRO A 93 -0.49 -9.24 -22.93
CA PRO A 93 -1.05 -10.56 -22.63
C PRO A 93 -0.08 -11.52 -21.93
N LYS A 94 1.22 -11.35 -22.19
CA LYS A 94 2.26 -12.16 -21.55
C LYS A 94 2.66 -11.58 -20.18
N GLN A 95 2.85 -10.26 -20.14
CA GLN A 95 3.40 -9.59 -18.94
C GLN A 95 2.39 -9.54 -17.80
N ILE A 96 1.11 -9.25 -18.08
CA ILE A 96 0.08 -9.16 -17.04
C ILE A 96 -0.06 -10.44 -16.23
N LYS A 97 0.12 -11.60 -16.86
CA LYS A 97 0.07 -12.90 -16.16
C LYS A 97 1.16 -13.01 -15.11
N GLY A 98 2.37 -12.53 -15.42
CA GLY A 98 3.47 -12.50 -14.46
C GLY A 98 3.17 -11.57 -13.27
N GLN A 99 2.67 -10.36 -13.57
CA GLN A 99 2.32 -9.39 -12.53
C GLN A 99 1.23 -9.93 -11.58
N CYS A 100 0.16 -10.50 -12.15
CA CYS A 100 -0.89 -11.12 -11.33
C CYS A 100 -0.37 -12.31 -10.51
N SER A 101 0.46 -13.15 -11.12
CA SER A 101 1.07 -14.29 -10.41
C SER A 101 1.92 -13.85 -9.22
N ASP A 102 2.60 -12.70 -9.33
CA ASP A 102 3.41 -12.16 -8.24
C ASP A 102 2.58 -11.52 -7.14
N THR A 103 1.40 -10.98 -7.44
CA THR A 103 0.65 -10.11 -6.50
C THR A 103 -0.63 -10.71 -5.95
N ASP A 104 -1.35 -11.57 -6.70
CA ASP A 104 -2.70 -11.98 -6.33
C ASP A 104 -2.72 -12.78 -5.02
N GLN A 105 -1.95 -13.86 -4.97
CA GLN A 105 -1.91 -14.71 -3.79
C GLN A 105 -1.39 -13.96 -2.55
N PRO A 106 -0.25 -13.25 -2.59
CA PRO A 106 0.25 -12.54 -1.40
C PRO A 106 -0.67 -11.43 -0.91
N THR A 107 -1.36 -10.74 -1.81
CA THR A 107 -2.33 -9.70 -1.41
C THR A 107 -3.52 -10.32 -0.69
N ALA A 108 -4.07 -11.41 -1.23
CA ALA A 108 -5.16 -12.14 -0.58
C ALA A 108 -4.72 -12.71 0.78
N ALA A 109 -3.51 -13.27 0.84
CA ALA A 109 -2.93 -13.80 2.07
C ALA A 109 -2.75 -12.72 3.14
N LEU A 110 -2.26 -11.54 2.76
CA LEU A 110 -2.10 -10.41 3.69
C LEU A 110 -3.43 -10.01 4.33
N ILE A 111 -4.48 -9.87 3.53
CA ILE A 111 -5.81 -9.51 4.04
C ILE A 111 -6.37 -10.61 4.96
N ALA A 112 -6.23 -11.88 4.54
CA ALA A 112 -6.69 -13.02 5.34
C ALA A 112 -5.92 -13.15 6.66
N ASP A 113 -4.60 -12.93 6.63
CA ASP A 113 -3.73 -12.99 7.82
C ASP A 113 -4.06 -11.85 8.81
N LEU A 114 -4.20 -10.62 8.31
CA LEU A 114 -4.65 -9.49 9.13
C LEU A 114 -6.01 -9.76 9.78
N LYS A 115 -6.95 -10.33 9.02
CA LYS A 115 -8.28 -10.71 9.53
C LYS A 115 -8.18 -11.77 10.62
N ARG A 116 -7.42 -12.84 10.39
CA ARG A 116 -7.23 -13.95 11.35
C ARG A 116 -6.60 -13.48 12.65
N ARG A 117 -5.71 -12.50 12.58
CA ARG A 117 -5.03 -11.90 13.74
C ARG A 117 -5.87 -10.82 14.45
N GLY A 118 -7.07 -10.52 13.95
CA GLY A 118 -7.92 -9.47 14.51
C GLY A 118 -7.43 -8.04 14.22
N MET A 119 -6.50 -7.89 13.30
CA MET A 119 -5.88 -6.59 12.96
C MET A 119 -6.60 -5.85 11.84
N LEU A 120 -7.41 -6.54 11.03
CA LEU A 120 -8.01 -5.96 9.84
C LEU A 120 -9.02 -4.84 10.18
N GLU A 121 -9.64 -4.89 11.35
CA GLU A 121 -10.58 -3.84 11.77
C GLU A 121 -9.91 -2.48 11.99
N ASP A 122 -8.63 -2.49 12.39
CA ASP A 122 -7.82 -1.30 12.67
C ASP A 122 -6.75 -1.04 11.59
N THR A 123 -6.75 -1.83 10.52
CA THR A 123 -5.80 -1.69 9.40
C THR A 123 -6.54 -1.48 8.10
N LEU A 124 -6.31 -0.34 7.45
CA LEU A 124 -6.78 -0.07 6.10
C LEU A 124 -5.78 -0.60 5.07
N VAL A 125 -6.21 -1.54 4.26
CA VAL A 125 -5.45 -2.00 3.08
C VAL A 125 -6.02 -1.31 1.84
N VAL A 126 -5.19 -0.56 1.13
CA VAL A 126 -5.54 0.08 -0.14
C VAL A 126 -4.66 -0.51 -1.24
N TRP A 127 -5.28 -0.98 -2.30
CA TRP A 127 -4.58 -1.53 -3.45
C TRP A 127 -5.05 -0.84 -4.73
N GLY A 128 -4.11 -0.41 -5.56
CA GLY A 128 -4.41 0.24 -6.82
C GLY A 128 -3.16 0.61 -7.60
N GLY A 129 -3.36 1.06 -8.82
CA GLY A 129 -2.36 1.79 -9.60
C GLY A 129 -2.53 3.30 -9.43
N GLU A 130 -1.59 4.06 -9.97
CA GLU A 130 -1.60 5.53 -9.95
C GLU A 130 -2.70 6.12 -10.84
N PHE A 131 -3.05 5.42 -11.92
CA PHE A 131 -4.16 5.71 -12.84
C PHE A 131 -4.54 4.47 -13.67
N GLY A 132 -5.51 4.61 -14.54
CA GLY A 132 -6.01 3.54 -15.40
C GLY A 132 -5.26 3.41 -16.72
N ARG A 133 -5.78 2.50 -17.54
CA ARG A 133 -5.26 2.21 -18.87
C ARG A 133 -6.37 2.31 -19.92
N THR A 134 -6.00 2.72 -21.14
CA THR A 134 -6.94 2.82 -22.24
C THR A 134 -7.54 1.47 -22.61
N VAL A 135 -8.77 1.47 -23.10
CA VAL A 135 -9.44 0.27 -23.62
C VAL A 135 -8.97 -0.11 -25.02
N TYR A 136 -8.43 0.85 -25.75
CA TYR A 136 -7.82 0.64 -27.07
C TYR A 136 -6.33 0.29 -26.95
N SER A 137 -5.80 -0.36 -27.97
CA SER A 137 -4.39 -0.74 -28.04
C SER A 137 -3.50 0.46 -28.35
N GLN A 138 -2.36 0.51 -27.69
CA GLN A 138 -1.25 1.34 -28.12
C GLN A 138 -0.32 0.53 -29.05
N GLY A 139 0.09 1.15 -30.17
CA GLY A 139 0.98 0.52 -31.15
C GLY A 139 0.33 -0.61 -31.95
N THR A 140 1.11 -1.63 -32.29
CA THR A 140 0.65 -2.75 -33.10
C THR A 140 -0.33 -3.63 -32.35
N LEU A 141 -1.49 -3.90 -32.95
CA LEU A 141 -2.52 -4.79 -32.40
C LEU A 141 -2.48 -6.15 -33.09
N THR A 142 -2.10 -7.19 -32.35
CA THR A 142 -2.25 -8.60 -32.75
C THR A 142 -2.88 -9.39 -31.61
N LYS A 143 -3.27 -10.64 -31.86
CA LYS A 143 -3.82 -11.51 -30.80
C LYS A 143 -2.88 -11.74 -29.60
N THR A 144 -1.58 -11.65 -29.84
CA THR A 144 -0.55 -12.01 -28.84
C THR A 144 0.33 -10.84 -28.43
N ASN A 145 0.26 -9.72 -29.15
CA ASN A 145 1.06 -8.56 -28.87
C ASN A 145 0.23 -7.28 -29.02
N TYR A 146 -0.07 -6.66 -27.92
CA TYR A 146 -0.64 -5.32 -27.81
C TYR A 146 -0.29 -4.76 -26.44
N GLY A 147 -0.45 -3.47 -26.29
CA GLY A 147 -0.32 -2.75 -25.02
C GLY A 147 -1.48 -1.80 -24.81
N ARG A 148 -1.43 -1.07 -23.73
CA ARG A 148 -2.41 -0.04 -23.41
C ARG A 148 -1.69 1.23 -23.00
N ASP A 149 -2.29 2.36 -23.32
CA ASP A 149 -1.77 3.67 -22.92
C ASP A 149 -2.34 4.11 -21.58
N HIS A 150 -1.84 5.20 -21.05
CA HIS A 150 -2.28 5.80 -19.81
C HIS A 150 -3.67 6.41 -19.95
N HIS A 151 -4.52 6.19 -18.94
CA HIS A 151 -5.86 6.76 -18.89
C HIS A 151 -6.21 7.23 -17.48
N PRO A 152 -5.91 8.49 -17.11
CA PRO A 152 -6.03 8.96 -15.74
C PRO A 152 -7.48 9.20 -15.29
N ARG A 153 -8.45 9.18 -16.20
CA ARG A 153 -9.85 9.53 -15.90
C ARG A 153 -10.72 8.38 -15.41
N CYS A 154 -10.27 7.14 -15.60
CA CYS A 154 -11.09 5.98 -15.30
C CYS A 154 -10.21 4.82 -14.84
N PHE A 155 -10.32 4.46 -13.57
CA PHE A 155 -9.62 3.31 -12.99
C PHE A 155 -10.32 2.85 -11.70
N SER A 156 -10.00 1.66 -11.27
CA SER A 156 -10.52 1.06 -10.05
C SER A 156 -9.41 0.85 -9.04
N ILE A 157 -9.74 1.02 -7.78
CA ILE A 157 -8.95 0.60 -6.64
C ILE A 157 -9.81 -0.29 -5.75
N PHE A 158 -9.22 -1.05 -4.85
CA PHE A 158 -9.98 -1.64 -3.77
C PHE A 158 -9.43 -1.25 -2.40
N MET A 159 -10.31 -1.28 -1.41
CA MET A 159 -9.98 -1.09 0.00
C MET A 159 -10.52 -2.25 0.82
N ALA A 160 -9.79 -2.65 1.84
CA ALA A 160 -10.21 -3.67 2.79
C ALA A 160 -9.80 -3.29 4.21
N GLY A 161 -10.62 -3.64 5.19
CA GLY A 161 -10.36 -3.36 6.59
C GLY A 161 -10.80 -1.97 7.05
N ALA A 162 -10.35 -1.54 8.23
CA ALA A 162 -10.69 -0.27 8.86
C ALA A 162 -12.21 0.05 8.84
N ARG A 163 -13.05 -0.99 8.97
CA ARG A 163 -14.52 -0.90 8.95
C ARG A 163 -15.10 -0.42 7.62
N VAL A 164 -14.35 -0.47 6.53
CA VAL A 164 -14.92 -0.28 5.19
C VAL A 164 -16.00 -1.33 4.95
N GLN A 165 -17.15 -0.91 4.41
CA GLN A 165 -18.27 -1.83 4.14
C GLN A 165 -17.83 -2.92 3.14
N PRO A 166 -17.85 -4.18 3.53
CA PRO A 166 -17.41 -5.27 2.67
C PRO A 166 -18.41 -5.56 1.55
N GLY A 167 -17.90 -6.07 0.43
CA GLY A 167 -18.73 -6.52 -0.70
C GLY A 167 -19.44 -5.41 -1.46
N MET A 168 -19.06 -4.15 -1.26
CA MET A 168 -19.62 -3.00 -1.95
C MET A 168 -18.77 -2.66 -3.20
N THR A 169 -19.46 -2.35 -4.28
CA THR A 169 -18.89 -1.66 -5.43
C THR A 169 -19.47 -0.25 -5.47
N TYR A 170 -18.64 0.77 -5.58
CA TYR A 170 -19.04 2.16 -5.61
C TYR A 170 -18.55 2.82 -6.90
N GLY A 171 -19.49 3.37 -7.65
CA GLY A 171 -19.24 3.93 -8.97
C GLY A 171 -19.32 2.90 -10.10
N ALA A 172 -19.56 3.39 -11.29
CA ALA A 172 -19.58 2.59 -12.51
C ALA A 172 -19.01 3.36 -13.70
N THR A 173 -18.60 2.63 -14.71
CA THR A 173 -18.10 3.17 -15.97
C THR A 173 -19.14 3.00 -17.09
N ASP A 174 -18.92 3.67 -18.22
CA ASP A 174 -19.61 3.36 -19.47
C ASP A 174 -19.25 1.93 -19.95
N ASP A 175 -20.00 1.43 -20.94
CA ASP A 175 -19.82 0.07 -21.49
C ASP A 175 -18.44 -0.15 -22.11
N HIS A 176 -17.72 0.92 -22.39
CA HIS A 176 -16.36 0.87 -22.94
C HIS A 176 -15.27 0.99 -21.87
N CYS A 177 -15.65 1.13 -20.58
CA CYS A 177 -14.71 1.37 -19.47
C CYS A 177 -13.82 2.61 -19.71
N TYR A 178 -14.33 3.61 -20.40
CA TYR A 178 -13.56 4.79 -20.78
C TYR A 178 -13.87 6.02 -19.93
N ASN A 179 -15.13 6.19 -19.53
CA ASN A 179 -15.55 7.28 -18.64
C ASN A 179 -16.25 6.73 -17.40
N VAL A 180 -16.08 7.40 -16.28
CA VAL A 180 -16.92 7.18 -15.10
C VAL A 180 -18.25 7.83 -15.33
N THR A 181 -19.35 7.09 -15.21
CA THR A 181 -20.73 7.53 -15.45
C THR A 181 -21.57 7.61 -14.20
N GLU A 182 -21.21 6.86 -13.15
CA GLU A 182 -21.94 6.83 -11.89
C GLU A 182 -20.97 7.03 -10.73
N ASN A 183 -21.40 7.85 -9.77
CA ASN A 183 -20.70 8.11 -8.51
C ASN A 183 -19.17 8.33 -8.69
N PRO A 184 -18.76 9.34 -9.45
CA PRO A 184 -17.34 9.61 -9.63
C PRO A 184 -16.68 9.95 -8.28
N VAL A 185 -15.50 9.37 -8.04
CA VAL A 185 -14.71 9.65 -6.84
C VAL A 185 -13.48 10.46 -7.26
N HIS A 186 -13.37 11.67 -6.79
CA HIS A 186 -12.18 12.47 -6.99
C HIS A 186 -11.05 11.99 -6.08
N VAL A 187 -9.79 12.21 -6.48
CA VAL A 187 -8.62 11.82 -5.66
C VAL A 187 -8.66 12.45 -4.26
N HIS A 188 -9.21 13.67 -4.13
CA HIS A 188 -9.38 14.33 -2.83
C HIS A 188 -10.43 13.62 -1.97
N ASP A 189 -11.51 13.11 -2.55
CA ASP A 189 -12.52 12.32 -1.81
C ASP A 189 -11.94 11.02 -1.29
N LEU A 190 -11.09 10.37 -2.09
CA LEU A 190 -10.35 9.18 -1.67
C LEU A 190 -9.44 9.51 -0.47
N HIS A 191 -8.64 10.59 -0.57
CA HIS A 191 -7.75 10.99 0.53
C HIS A 191 -8.53 11.40 1.78
N ALA A 192 -9.63 12.15 1.64
CA ALA A 192 -10.49 12.52 2.76
C ALA A 192 -11.08 11.28 3.44
N THR A 193 -11.50 10.28 2.66
CA THR A 193 -11.99 9.00 3.16
C THR A 193 -10.91 8.24 3.93
N MET A 194 -9.70 8.14 3.38
CA MET A 194 -8.58 7.49 4.05
C MET A 194 -8.22 8.19 5.36
N LEU A 195 -8.14 9.52 5.37
CA LEU A 195 -7.87 10.31 6.58
C LEU A 195 -8.97 10.13 7.63
N HIS A 196 -10.23 10.15 7.21
CA HIS A 196 -11.36 9.89 8.10
C HIS A 196 -11.27 8.51 8.77
N LEU A 197 -10.98 7.46 7.99
CA LEU A 197 -10.80 6.10 8.51
C LEU A 197 -9.60 5.98 9.47
N LEU A 198 -8.59 6.83 9.30
CA LEU A 198 -7.44 6.94 10.21
C LEU A 198 -7.73 7.83 11.44
N GLY A 199 -8.95 8.37 11.58
CA GLY A 199 -9.31 9.26 12.67
C GLY A 199 -8.76 10.68 12.55
N ILE A 200 -8.35 11.08 11.35
CA ILE A 200 -7.77 12.39 11.07
C ILE A 200 -8.83 13.27 10.39
N ASP A 201 -9.10 14.42 10.97
CA ASP A 201 -9.95 15.44 10.37
C ASP A 201 -9.18 16.15 9.24
N HIS A 202 -9.54 15.83 8.00
CA HIS A 202 -8.86 16.33 6.80
C HIS A 202 -9.04 17.85 6.59
N GLU A 203 -10.11 18.46 7.11
CA GLU A 203 -10.33 19.91 7.01
C GLU A 203 -9.42 20.69 7.95
N ARG A 204 -8.97 20.05 9.03
CA ARG A 204 -8.06 20.64 10.02
C ARG A 204 -6.58 20.28 9.76
N LEU A 205 -6.34 19.34 8.85
CA LEU A 205 -4.98 18.94 8.50
C LEU A 205 -4.33 20.01 7.63
N THR A 206 -3.29 20.66 8.15
CA THR A 206 -2.48 21.63 7.41
C THR A 206 -1.07 21.14 7.27
N PHE A 207 -0.50 21.36 6.10
CA PHE A 207 0.92 21.14 5.81
C PHE A 207 1.56 22.50 5.50
N LYS A 208 2.65 22.82 6.18
CA LYS A 208 3.44 24.04 5.95
C LYS A 208 4.71 23.70 5.22
#